data_1cd490439833f500cc5a18ac7c38fdd9
#
_entry.id   1cd490439833f500cc5a18ac7c38fdd9
#
_cell.length_a   1.000
_cell.length_b   1.000
_cell.length_c   1.000
_cell.angle_alpha   90.00
_cell.angle_beta   90.00
_cell.angle_gamma   90.00
#
_symmetry.space_group_name_H-M   'P 1'
#
loop_
_entity.id
_entity.type
_entity.pdbx_description
1 polymer ?
#
loop_
_entity_poly.entity_id
_entity_poly.type
_entity_poly.pdbx_seq_one_letter_code
_entity_poly.pdbx_strand_id
1 'polypeptide(L)'
;MDAALAFPLLVSLIAVALFFDFLNGLHDAANSIATIVSTRVLRPQYAVFWAAFFNFIAFLFFGLHVANTLGTGIIDADTITPAVIFAALAGAIVWNIVTWLAGIPSSSSHALIGGLVGAGVAKAGFGAIVWSGLGKTVAAIVLSPLTGFFLALLLVLAVSWVFVRQTPFAVDRSFRILQFLSASLYSLGHGGNDAQKTMGIIAVLLYSQGMLGDTFYVPLWVVLTCQSALALGTLFGGWRIVHTMGSKITRLNPMQGFCAETGGALTLFGATWLGIPVSTTHTITGAIIGVGAARRVSAVRWGVAKSIVVAWVVTLPATAAIAAATYWLTHLAG
;
A
#
# COMPACT_ATOMS: atom_id res chain seq x y z
N MET A 1 -22.93 16.99 -19.58
CA MET A 1 -22.38 17.66 -18.36
C MET A 1 -23.27 17.20 -17.22
N ASP A 2 -22.79 16.26 -16.42
CA ASP A 2 -23.52 15.86 -15.22
C ASP A 2 -23.61 17.09 -14.29
N ALA A 3 -24.78 17.27 -13.66
CA ALA A 3 -25.02 18.39 -12.76
C ALA A 3 -23.92 18.41 -11.68
N ALA A 4 -23.38 19.62 -11.39
CA ALA A 4 -22.41 19.78 -10.34
C ALA A 4 -22.96 19.17 -9.04
N LEU A 5 -22.17 18.32 -8.38
CA LEU A 5 -22.56 17.71 -7.10
C LEU A 5 -22.93 18.80 -6.09
N ALA A 6 -24.00 18.56 -5.34
CA ALA A 6 -24.27 19.37 -4.17
C ALA A 6 -23.03 19.33 -3.24
N PHE A 7 -22.58 20.49 -2.76
CA PHE A 7 -21.39 20.61 -1.93
C PHE A 7 -21.32 19.61 -0.74
N PRO A 8 -22.44 19.34 0.00
CA PRO A 8 -22.42 18.33 1.05
C PRO A 8 -22.08 16.92 0.56
N LEU A 9 -22.52 16.54 -0.64
CA LEU A 9 -22.26 15.23 -1.21
C LEU A 9 -20.79 15.09 -1.62
N LEU A 10 -20.21 16.13 -2.20
CA LEU A 10 -18.77 16.18 -2.51
C LEU A 10 -17.92 16.01 -1.25
N VAL A 11 -18.24 16.77 -0.19
CA VAL A 11 -17.55 16.66 1.11
C VAL A 11 -17.68 15.25 1.70
N SER A 12 -18.86 14.63 1.58
CA SER A 12 -19.09 13.26 2.04
C SER A 12 -18.22 12.24 1.29
N LEU A 13 -18.10 12.39 -0.03
CA LEU A 13 -17.22 11.51 -0.84
C LEU A 13 -15.73 11.68 -0.49
N ILE A 14 -15.29 12.91 -0.27
CA ILE A 14 -13.92 13.17 0.21
C ILE A 14 -13.71 12.54 1.60
N ALA A 15 -14.69 12.63 2.49
CA ALA A 15 -14.61 11.99 3.81
C ALA A 15 -14.52 10.45 3.70
N VAL A 16 -15.26 9.83 2.77
CA VAL A 16 -15.17 8.38 2.49
C VAL A 16 -13.78 8.03 1.94
N ALA A 17 -13.21 8.84 1.05
CA ALA A 17 -11.85 8.63 0.54
C ALA A 17 -10.80 8.75 1.64
N LEU A 18 -10.90 9.74 2.53
CA LEU A 18 -10.01 9.88 3.69
C LEU A 18 -10.20 8.74 4.70
N PHE A 19 -11.41 8.25 4.88
CA PHE A 19 -11.68 7.07 5.70
C PHE A 19 -11.05 5.80 5.11
N PHE A 20 -11.10 5.63 3.78
CA PHE A 20 -10.36 4.57 3.10
C PHE A 20 -8.86 4.69 3.37
N ASP A 21 -8.29 5.90 3.30
CA ASP A 21 -6.85 6.13 3.55
C ASP A 21 -6.46 5.86 5.01
N PHE A 22 -7.33 6.23 5.95
CA PHE A 22 -7.18 5.84 7.37
C PHE A 22 -7.18 4.31 7.53
N LEU A 23 -8.12 3.60 6.89
CA LEU A 23 -8.15 2.13 6.91
C LEU A 23 -6.94 1.51 6.21
N ASN A 24 -6.44 2.14 5.15
CA ASN A 24 -5.18 1.78 4.51
C ASN A 24 -4.02 1.85 5.53
N GLY A 25 -3.87 2.98 6.21
CA GLY A 25 -2.87 3.14 7.27
C GLY A 25 -3.01 2.12 8.40
N LEU A 26 -4.23 1.83 8.84
CA LEU A 26 -4.54 0.84 9.87
C LEU A 26 -4.18 -0.59 9.43
N HIS A 27 -4.57 -0.97 8.21
CA HIS A 27 -4.30 -2.29 7.63
C HIS A 27 -2.80 -2.46 7.37
N ASP A 28 -2.18 -1.48 6.76
CA ASP A 28 -0.82 -1.53 6.25
C ASP A 28 0.24 -1.02 7.23
N ALA A 29 -0.16 -0.63 8.47
CA ALA A 29 0.78 -0.39 9.57
C ALA A 29 1.76 -1.55 9.73
N ALA A 30 1.30 -2.80 9.52
CA ALA A 30 2.11 -3.99 9.58
C ALA A 30 3.30 -3.97 8.62
N ASN A 31 3.16 -3.35 7.45
CA ASN A 31 4.22 -3.25 6.44
C ASN A 31 5.43 -2.49 6.99
N SER A 32 5.16 -1.43 7.74
CA SER A 32 6.19 -0.56 8.31
C SER A 32 6.77 -1.06 9.65
N ILE A 33 5.99 -1.85 10.43
CA ILE A 33 6.41 -2.18 11.80
C ILE A 33 6.65 -3.67 12.07
N ALA A 34 6.15 -4.60 11.23
CA ALA A 34 6.22 -6.03 11.52
C ALA A 34 7.66 -6.54 11.72
N THR A 35 8.59 -6.05 10.94
CA THR A 35 10.02 -6.39 11.00
C THR A 35 10.67 -5.88 12.27
N ILE A 36 10.59 -4.57 12.57
CA ILE A 36 11.25 -3.95 13.73
C ILE A 36 10.65 -4.39 15.07
N VAL A 37 9.35 -4.72 15.10
CA VAL A 37 8.68 -5.29 16.27
C VAL A 37 9.07 -6.76 16.47
N SER A 38 9.11 -7.57 15.40
CA SER A 38 9.46 -8.99 15.49
C SER A 38 10.93 -9.22 15.88
N THR A 39 11.83 -8.34 15.47
CA THR A 39 13.24 -8.35 15.88
C THR A 39 13.47 -7.78 17.29
N ARG A 40 12.41 -7.25 17.93
CA ARG A 40 12.45 -6.63 19.28
C ARG A 40 13.42 -5.43 19.36
N VAL A 41 13.58 -4.69 18.28
CA VAL A 41 14.36 -3.44 18.28
C VAL A 41 13.53 -2.31 18.85
N LEU A 42 12.26 -2.22 18.48
CA LEU A 42 11.28 -1.30 19.07
C LEU A 42 10.12 -2.04 19.72
N ARG A 43 9.62 -1.49 20.83
CA ARG A 43 8.36 -1.92 21.41
C ARG A 43 7.19 -1.52 20.49
N PRO A 44 6.11 -2.31 20.41
CA PRO A 44 5.00 -2.08 19.49
C PRO A 44 4.45 -0.64 19.50
N GLN A 45 4.21 -0.08 20.70
CA GLN A 45 3.67 1.27 20.83
C GLN A 45 4.60 2.37 20.26
N TYR A 46 5.91 2.22 20.39
CA TYR A 46 6.86 3.19 19.80
C TYR A 46 7.04 2.97 18.29
N ALA A 47 6.91 1.71 17.84
CA ALA A 47 7.02 1.40 16.42
C ALA A 47 5.92 2.06 15.59
N VAL A 48 4.67 2.09 16.08
CA VAL A 48 3.56 2.77 15.36
C VAL A 48 3.76 4.28 15.29
N PHE A 49 4.23 4.91 16.38
CA PHE A 49 4.55 6.35 16.35
C PHE A 49 5.69 6.66 15.37
N TRP A 50 6.74 5.83 15.39
CA TRP A 50 7.86 5.95 14.48
C TRP A 50 7.42 5.85 13.02
N ALA A 51 6.67 4.80 12.69
CA ALA A 51 6.15 4.60 11.34
C ALA A 51 5.18 5.70 10.90
N ALA A 52 4.25 6.10 11.76
CA ALA A 52 3.30 7.16 11.47
C ALA A 52 3.97 8.50 11.18
N PHE A 53 5.01 8.85 11.94
CA PHE A 53 5.80 10.06 11.70
C PHE A 53 6.44 10.05 10.30
N PHE A 54 7.15 8.96 9.95
CA PHE A 54 7.80 8.86 8.64
C PHE A 54 6.80 8.71 7.48
N ASN A 55 5.68 8.04 7.70
CA ASN A 55 4.57 8.03 6.74
C ASN A 55 4.07 9.45 6.49
N PHE A 56 3.83 10.23 7.54
CA PHE A 56 3.31 11.60 7.41
C PHE A 56 4.24 12.51 6.63
N ILE A 57 5.54 12.53 6.94
CA ILE A 57 6.50 13.45 6.29
C ILE A 57 6.93 12.98 4.89
N ALA A 58 6.46 11.84 4.40
CA ALA A 58 6.88 11.27 3.12
C ALA A 58 6.65 12.22 1.94
N PHE A 59 5.63 13.08 1.98
CA PHE A 59 5.34 14.06 0.93
C PHE A 59 6.48 15.08 0.70
N LEU A 60 7.38 15.26 1.67
CA LEU A 60 8.54 16.14 1.52
C LEU A 60 9.63 15.55 0.60
N PHE A 61 9.62 14.24 0.39
CA PHE A 61 10.67 13.51 -0.31
C PHE A 61 10.27 13.02 -1.69
N PHE A 62 8.97 12.87 -1.95
CA PHE A 62 8.45 12.31 -3.20
C PHE A 62 7.56 13.31 -3.94
N GLY A 63 7.70 13.33 -5.28
CA GLY A 63 6.74 14.01 -6.14
C GLY A 63 5.40 13.24 -6.20
N LEU A 64 4.39 13.81 -6.84
CA LEU A 64 3.01 13.30 -6.92
C LEU A 64 2.78 12.39 -8.14
N HIS A 65 3.80 11.65 -8.58
CA HIS A 65 3.75 10.85 -9.81
C HIS A 65 2.73 9.69 -9.72
N VAL A 66 2.64 9.03 -8.56
CA VAL A 66 1.67 7.93 -8.34
C VAL A 66 0.24 8.45 -8.34
N ALA A 67 0.00 9.63 -7.74
CA ALA A 67 -1.32 10.27 -7.72
C ALA A 67 -1.80 10.59 -9.14
N ASN A 68 -0.93 11.11 -9.99
CA ASN A 68 -1.23 11.38 -11.40
C ASN A 68 -1.58 10.09 -12.16
N THR A 69 -0.81 9.02 -11.97
CA THR A 69 -1.05 7.73 -12.63
C THR A 69 -2.40 7.15 -12.22
N LEU A 70 -2.78 7.24 -10.95
CA LEU A 70 -4.04 6.67 -10.47
C LEU A 70 -5.25 7.50 -10.88
N GLY A 71 -5.10 8.83 -10.91
CA GLY A 71 -6.17 9.74 -11.28
C GLY A 71 -6.63 9.59 -12.73
N THR A 72 -5.73 9.24 -13.66
CA THR A 72 -6.01 9.25 -15.11
C THR A 72 -5.68 7.95 -15.85
N GLY A 73 -5.10 6.95 -15.17
CA GLY A 73 -4.43 5.85 -15.84
C GLY A 73 -5.08 4.47 -15.70
N ILE A 74 -6.16 4.28 -14.95
CA ILE A 74 -6.77 2.96 -14.69
C ILE A 74 -8.10 2.79 -15.42
N ILE A 75 -8.97 3.79 -15.36
CA ILE A 75 -10.24 3.85 -16.07
C ILE A 75 -10.30 5.15 -16.86
N ASP A 76 -11.09 5.13 -17.93
CA ASP A 76 -11.29 6.30 -18.80
C ASP A 76 -11.89 7.46 -17.97
N ALA A 77 -11.36 8.66 -18.18
CA ALA A 77 -11.77 9.86 -17.45
C ALA A 77 -13.28 10.14 -17.61
N ASP A 78 -13.85 9.89 -18.77
CA ASP A 78 -15.29 10.08 -19.05
C ASP A 78 -16.17 9.07 -18.27
N THR A 79 -15.59 7.98 -17.81
CA THR A 79 -16.28 6.99 -16.96
C THR A 79 -16.30 7.40 -15.49
N ILE A 80 -15.38 8.28 -15.07
CA ILE A 80 -15.25 8.67 -13.66
C ILE A 80 -16.41 9.59 -13.27
N THR A 81 -17.29 9.06 -12.42
CA THR A 81 -18.39 9.81 -11.81
C THR A 81 -18.36 9.62 -10.29
N PRO A 82 -19.04 10.49 -9.52
CA PRO A 82 -19.16 10.32 -8.07
C PRO A 82 -19.66 8.94 -7.64
N ALA A 83 -20.61 8.37 -8.37
CA ALA A 83 -21.14 7.02 -8.12
C ALA A 83 -20.06 5.93 -8.34
N VAL A 84 -19.24 6.05 -9.38
CA VAL A 84 -18.12 5.13 -9.65
C VAL A 84 -17.08 5.23 -8.55
N ILE A 85 -16.70 6.45 -8.13
CA ILE A 85 -15.74 6.66 -7.03
C ILE A 85 -16.28 6.10 -5.71
N PHE A 86 -17.55 6.37 -5.39
CA PHE A 86 -18.18 5.83 -4.19
C PHE A 86 -18.16 4.31 -4.18
N ALA A 87 -18.59 3.68 -5.29
CA ALA A 87 -18.64 2.23 -5.40
C ALA A 87 -17.25 1.59 -5.31
N ALA A 88 -16.24 2.20 -5.93
CA ALA A 88 -14.85 1.75 -5.86
C ALA A 88 -14.31 1.81 -4.42
N LEU A 89 -14.52 2.93 -3.74
CA LEU A 89 -14.11 3.10 -2.34
C LEU A 89 -14.85 2.14 -1.41
N ALA A 90 -16.16 1.95 -1.60
CA ALA A 90 -16.95 1.00 -0.80
C ALA A 90 -16.42 -0.43 -0.96
N GLY A 91 -16.13 -0.86 -2.20
CA GLY A 91 -15.52 -2.17 -2.45
C GLY A 91 -14.17 -2.34 -1.74
N ALA A 92 -13.31 -1.35 -1.82
CA ALA A 92 -12.00 -1.35 -1.18
C ALA A 92 -12.09 -1.33 0.35
N ILE A 93 -12.98 -0.50 0.92
CA ILE A 93 -13.23 -0.41 2.37
C ILE A 93 -13.72 -1.73 2.93
N VAL A 94 -14.75 -2.33 2.31
CA VAL A 94 -15.30 -3.62 2.74
C VAL A 94 -14.21 -4.69 2.73
N TRP A 95 -13.42 -4.78 1.66
CA TRP A 95 -12.35 -5.77 1.56
C TRP A 95 -11.25 -5.55 2.59
N ASN A 96 -10.82 -4.30 2.80
CA ASN A 96 -9.82 -3.97 3.81
C ASN A 96 -10.29 -4.35 5.23
N ILE A 97 -11.56 -4.11 5.56
CA ILE A 97 -12.12 -4.50 6.86
C ILE A 97 -12.14 -6.03 6.99
N VAL A 98 -12.60 -6.76 5.98
CA VAL A 98 -12.66 -8.23 5.99
C VAL A 98 -11.27 -8.83 6.20
N THR A 99 -10.29 -8.39 5.42
CA THR A 99 -8.91 -8.92 5.50
C THR A 99 -8.19 -8.49 6.78
N TRP A 100 -8.46 -7.28 7.29
CA TRP A 100 -7.95 -6.82 8.58
C TRP A 100 -8.49 -7.66 9.74
N LEU A 101 -9.80 -7.92 9.77
CA LEU A 101 -10.43 -8.79 10.79
C LEU A 101 -9.90 -10.22 10.72
N ALA A 102 -9.65 -10.74 9.51
CA ALA A 102 -9.08 -12.07 9.31
C ALA A 102 -7.56 -12.14 9.58
N GLY A 103 -6.87 -10.99 9.73
CA GLY A 103 -5.41 -10.92 9.90
C GLY A 103 -4.64 -11.38 8.66
N ILE A 104 -5.24 -11.17 7.48
CA ILE A 104 -4.68 -11.55 6.18
C ILE A 104 -3.97 -10.33 5.59
N PRO A 105 -2.66 -10.38 5.32
CA PRO A 105 -1.94 -9.30 4.67
C PRO A 105 -2.30 -9.25 3.17
N SER A 106 -3.34 -8.49 2.85
CA SER A 106 -3.75 -8.15 1.49
C SER A 106 -3.24 -6.76 1.10
N SER A 107 -3.52 -6.34 -0.12
CA SER A 107 -3.11 -5.03 -0.63
C SER A 107 -4.30 -4.09 -0.73
N SER A 108 -4.30 -3.03 0.06
CA SER A 108 -5.26 -1.93 -0.04
C SER A 108 -5.20 -1.22 -1.40
N SER A 109 -4.01 -1.16 -2.01
CA SER A 109 -3.84 -0.64 -3.37
C SER A 109 -4.57 -1.47 -4.42
N HIS A 110 -4.45 -2.80 -4.33
CA HIS A 110 -5.17 -3.70 -5.25
C HIS A 110 -6.67 -3.69 -4.99
N ALA A 111 -7.06 -3.52 -3.72
CA ALA A 111 -8.47 -3.35 -3.37
C ALA A 111 -9.07 -2.11 -4.03
N LEU A 112 -8.36 -0.97 -4.02
CA LEU A 112 -8.79 0.26 -4.66
C LEU A 112 -8.84 0.12 -6.19
N ILE A 113 -7.80 -0.46 -6.80
CA ILE A 113 -7.73 -0.65 -8.26
C ILE A 113 -8.81 -1.63 -8.73
N GLY A 114 -8.99 -2.75 -8.02
CA GLY A 114 -10.09 -3.68 -8.29
C GLY A 114 -11.46 -3.00 -8.17
N GLY A 115 -11.65 -2.16 -7.16
CA GLY A 115 -12.85 -1.36 -6.99
C GLY A 115 -13.12 -0.42 -8.16
N LEU A 116 -12.10 0.33 -8.63
CA LEU A 116 -12.20 1.21 -9.80
C LEU A 116 -12.57 0.43 -11.06
N VAL A 117 -11.87 -0.68 -11.31
CA VAL A 117 -12.17 -1.55 -12.47
C VAL A 117 -13.59 -2.08 -12.39
N GLY A 118 -14.01 -2.62 -11.24
CA GLY A 118 -15.35 -3.19 -11.06
C GLY A 118 -16.47 -2.16 -11.26
N ALA A 119 -16.35 -0.99 -10.65
CA ALA A 119 -17.32 0.09 -10.79
C ALA A 119 -17.33 0.67 -12.20
N GLY A 120 -16.15 0.85 -12.83
CA GLY A 120 -16.04 1.32 -14.22
C GLY A 120 -16.66 0.37 -15.23
N VAL A 121 -16.41 -0.94 -15.09
CA VAL A 121 -17.00 -1.98 -15.93
C VAL A 121 -18.51 -2.05 -15.71
N ALA A 122 -19.00 -1.94 -14.49
CA ALA A 122 -20.44 -1.93 -14.19
C ALA A 122 -21.16 -0.74 -14.85
N LYS A 123 -20.49 0.43 -14.97
CA LYS A 123 -21.04 1.63 -15.61
C LYS A 123 -20.98 1.56 -17.14
N ALA A 124 -19.82 1.26 -17.72
CA ALA A 124 -19.56 1.48 -19.15
C ALA A 124 -18.96 0.24 -19.86
N GLY A 125 -18.96 -0.91 -19.21
CA GLY A 125 -18.40 -2.14 -19.77
C GLY A 125 -16.87 -2.14 -19.80
N PHE A 126 -16.29 -3.15 -20.44
CA PHE A 126 -14.83 -3.33 -20.51
C PHE A 126 -14.10 -2.25 -21.31
N GLY A 127 -14.83 -1.47 -22.15
CA GLY A 127 -14.26 -0.32 -22.86
C GLY A 127 -13.82 0.82 -21.93
N ALA A 128 -14.34 0.87 -20.71
CA ALA A 128 -13.94 1.84 -19.70
C ALA A 128 -12.51 1.64 -19.16
N ILE A 129 -11.88 0.50 -19.42
CA ILE A 129 -10.58 0.15 -18.87
C ILE A 129 -9.46 0.72 -19.73
N VAL A 130 -8.55 1.46 -19.11
CA VAL A 130 -7.26 1.84 -19.71
C VAL A 130 -6.30 0.66 -19.59
N TRP A 131 -6.34 -0.25 -20.57
CA TRP A 131 -5.60 -1.52 -20.55
C TRP A 131 -4.10 -1.36 -20.38
N SER A 132 -3.51 -0.27 -20.91
CA SER A 132 -2.07 0.02 -20.73
C SER A 132 -1.71 0.33 -19.29
N GLY A 133 -2.55 1.06 -18.57
CA GLY A 133 -2.36 1.39 -17.16
C GLY A 133 -2.64 0.19 -16.25
N LEU A 134 -3.75 -0.51 -16.49
CA LEU A 134 -4.06 -1.74 -15.77
C LEU A 134 -2.97 -2.80 -15.96
N GLY A 135 -2.47 -2.97 -17.18
CA GLY A 135 -1.37 -3.89 -17.50
C GLY A 135 -0.08 -3.57 -16.75
N LYS A 136 0.31 -2.28 -16.66
CA LYS A 136 1.46 -1.84 -15.85
C LYS A 136 1.26 -2.18 -14.37
N THR A 137 0.04 -1.96 -13.87
CA THR A 137 -0.30 -2.27 -12.47
C THR A 137 -0.24 -3.77 -12.20
N VAL A 138 -0.82 -4.60 -13.08
CA VAL A 138 -0.75 -6.06 -12.96
C VAL A 138 0.70 -6.56 -13.03
N ALA A 139 1.52 -6.00 -13.91
CA ALA A 139 2.95 -6.30 -13.94
C ALA A 139 3.63 -5.92 -12.61
N ALA A 140 3.31 -4.76 -12.04
CA ALA A 140 3.86 -4.30 -10.77
C ALA A 140 3.45 -5.20 -9.59
N ILE A 141 2.26 -5.84 -9.63
CA ILE A 141 1.81 -6.83 -8.65
C ILE A 141 2.77 -8.00 -8.53
N VAL A 142 3.32 -8.44 -9.66
CA VAL A 142 4.27 -9.56 -9.71
C VAL A 142 5.71 -9.08 -9.48
N LEU A 143 6.08 -7.97 -10.10
CA LEU A 143 7.45 -7.47 -10.06
C LEU A 143 7.86 -6.92 -8.70
N SER A 144 6.96 -6.23 -7.98
CA SER A 144 7.33 -5.59 -6.71
C SER A 144 7.72 -6.60 -5.61
N PRO A 145 7.00 -7.71 -5.35
CA PRO A 145 7.46 -8.71 -4.40
C PRO A 145 8.71 -9.45 -4.86
N LEU A 146 8.89 -9.69 -6.16
CA LEU A 146 10.10 -10.30 -6.69
C LEU A 146 11.31 -9.39 -6.52
N THR A 147 11.17 -8.10 -6.84
CA THR A 147 12.25 -7.12 -6.63
C THR A 147 12.61 -7.02 -5.16
N GLY A 148 11.62 -6.89 -4.26
CA GLY A 148 11.83 -6.91 -2.82
C GLY A 148 12.54 -8.18 -2.34
N PHE A 149 12.11 -9.35 -2.84
CA PHE A 149 12.73 -10.65 -2.53
C PHE A 149 14.21 -10.69 -2.93
N PHE A 150 14.53 -10.37 -4.18
CA PHE A 150 15.90 -10.47 -4.68
C PHE A 150 16.82 -9.42 -4.05
N LEU A 151 16.36 -8.17 -3.88
CA LEU A 151 17.15 -7.13 -3.23
C LEU A 151 17.45 -7.49 -1.78
N ALA A 152 16.44 -7.94 -1.02
CA ALA A 152 16.64 -8.33 0.37
C ALA A 152 17.55 -9.56 0.52
N LEU A 153 17.41 -10.56 -0.38
CA LEU A 153 18.28 -11.74 -0.44
C LEU A 153 19.73 -11.33 -0.71
N LEU A 154 19.96 -10.51 -1.73
CA LEU A 154 21.30 -10.03 -2.09
C LEU A 154 21.92 -9.18 -0.96
N LEU A 155 21.12 -8.33 -0.30
CA LEU A 155 21.56 -7.55 0.85
C LEU A 155 22.01 -8.44 2.01
N VAL A 156 21.25 -9.50 2.34
CA VAL A 156 21.67 -10.45 3.39
C VAL A 156 22.99 -11.11 3.02
N LEU A 157 23.16 -11.55 1.78
CA LEU A 157 24.42 -12.16 1.32
C LEU A 157 25.59 -11.17 1.42
N ALA A 158 25.40 -9.94 0.91
CA ALA A 158 26.43 -8.90 0.96
C ALA A 158 26.81 -8.52 2.39
N VAL A 159 25.82 -8.28 3.25
CA VAL A 159 26.04 -7.97 4.67
C VAL A 159 26.73 -9.13 5.39
N SER A 160 26.30 -10.36 5.15
CA SER A 160 26.93 -11.55 5.77
C SER A 160 28.39 -11.68 5.36
N TRP A 161 28.72 -11.36 4.12
CA TRP A 161 30.11 -11.37 3.63
C TRP A 161 30.95 -10.25 4.24
N VAL A 162 30.42 -9.01 4.31
CA VAL A 162 31.11 -7.85 4.91
C VAL A 162 31.41 -8.08 6.39
N PHE A 163 30.44 -8.65 7.12
CA PHE A 163 30.54 -8.84 8.57
C PHE A 163 31.03 -10.24 8.98
N VAL A 164 31.54 -11.06 8.04
CA VAL A 164 31.98 -12.44 8.31
C VAL A 164 33.02 -12.57 9.43
N ARG A 165 33.83 -11.54 9.64
CA ARG A 165 34.89 -11.52 10.67
C ARG A 165 34.45 -10.89 12.00
N GLN A 166 33.21 -10.39 12.07
CA GLN A 166 32.67 -9.75 13.27
C GLN A 166 32.00 -10.76 14.20
N THR A 167 32.02 -10.47 15.50
CA THR A 167 31.32 -11.31 16.47
C THR A 167 29.81 -11.16 16.31
N PRO A 168 29.02 -12.23 16.58
CA PRO A 168 27.55 -12.15 16.53
C PRO A 168 26.95 -11.03 17.39
N PHE A 169 27.57 -10.73 18.54
CA PHE A 169 27.17 -9.65 19.44
C PHE A 169 27.37 -8.27 18.80
N ALA A 170 28.53 -8.03 18.17
CA ALA A 170 28.81 -6.75 17.49
C ALA A 170 27.85 -6.53 16.32
N VAL A 171 27.58 -7.58 15.53
CA VAL A 171 26.62 -7.54 14.44
C VAL A 171 25.21 -7.22 14.96
N ASP A 172 24.72 -7.94 15.97
CA ASP A 172 23.38 -7.69 16.54
C ASP A 172 23.24 -6.23 17.03
N ARG A 173 24.24 -5.73 17.80
CA ARG A 173 24.24 -4.36 18.31
C ARG A 173 24.22 -3.32 17.19
N SER A 174 25.03 -3.49 16.16
CA SER A 174 25.08 -2.56 15.02
C SER A 174 23.78 -2.55 14.24
N PHE A 175 23.21 -3.73 13.95
CA PHE A 175 21.98 -3.82 13.17
C PHE A 175 20.72 -3.43 13.94
N ARG A 176 20.72 -3.47 15.27
CA ARG A 176 19.66 -2.83 16.07
C ARG A 176 19.61 -1.32 15.84
N ILE A 177 20.75 -0.66 15.66
CA ILE A 177 20.79 0.79 15.36
C ILE A 177 20.44 1.03 13.90
N LEU A 178 21.03 0.28 12.96
CA LEU A 178 20.77 0.44 11.53
C LEU A 178 19.31 0.13 11.16
N GLN A 179 18.62 -0.71 11.92
CA GLN A 179 17.21 -1.02 11.68
C GLN A 179 16.29 0.17 11.97
N PHE A 180 16.65 1.12 12.82
CA PHE A 180 15.91 2.39 12.91
C PHE A 180 15.94 3.15 11.59
N LEU A 181 17.11 3.19 10.94
CA LEU A 181 17.25 3.87 9.64
C LEU A 181 16.43 3.14 8.55
N SER A 182 16.55 1.82 8.43
CA SER A 182 15.84 1.06 7.40
C SER A 182 14.32 1.09 7.61
N ALA A 183 13.83 1.03 8.84
CA ALA A 183 12.42 1.17 9.17
C ALA A 183 11.89 2.58 8.84
N SER A 184 12.71 3.62 9.05
CA SER A 184 12.38 4.99 8.63
C SER A 184 12.26 5.11 7.12
N LEU A 185 13.25 4.59 6.38
CA LEU A 185 13.25 4.61 4.91
C LEU A 185 12.08 3.81 4.35
N TYR A 186 11.78 2.64 4.93
CA TYR A 186 10.63 1.85 4.50
C TYR A 186 9.31 2.60 4.74
N SER A 187 9.14 3.21 5.91
CA SER A 187 7.94 3.99 6.23
C SER A 187 7.81 5.23 5.33
N LEU A 188 8.91 5.91 5.00
CA LEU A 188 8.90 6.99 3.99
C LEU A 188 8.42 6.47 2.62
N GLY A 189 8.94 5.34 2.15
CA GLY A 189 8.51 4.72 0.89
C GLY A 189 7.05 4.29 0.92
N HIS A 190 6.58 3.75 2.05
CA HIS A 190 5.18 3.37 2.28
C HIS A 190 4.26 4.59 2.19
N GLY A 191 4.47 5.62 3.02
CA GLY A 191 3.67 6.84 2.99
C GLY A 191 3.71 7.57 1.65
N GLY A 192 4.90 7.60 1.01
CA GLY A 192 5.11 8.22 -0.29
C GLY A 192 4.45 7.52 -1.46
N ASN A 193 4.17 6.22 -1.37
CA ASN A 193 3.43 5.49 -2.40
C ASN A 193 1.93 5.40 -2.10
N ASP A 194 1.58 5.04 -0.86
CA ASP A 194 0.19 4.66 -0.53
C ASP A 194 -0.75 5.86 -0.38
N ALA A 195 -0.35 6.93 0.30
CA ALA A 195 -1.21 8.12 0.41
C ALA A 195 -1.51 8.77 -0.95
N GLN A 196 -0.57 8.69 -1.91
CA GLN A 196 -0.77 9.25 -3.24
C GLN A 196 -1.93 8.60 -4.01
N LYS A 197 -2.32 7.39 -3.69
CA LYS A 197 -3.45 6.70 -4.33
C LYS A 197 -4.76 7.37 -3.98
N THR A 198 -4.97 7.67 -2.72
CA THR A 198 -6.14 8.44 -2.25
C THR A 198 -6.08 9.89 -2.73
N MET A 199 -4.90 10.51 -2.75
CA MET A 199 -4.72 11.85 -3.33
C MET A 199 -5.17 11.89 -4.79
N GLY A 200 -4.83 10.88 -5.59
CA GLY A 200 -5.26 10.77 -6.99
C GLY A 200 -6.78 10.67 -7.12
N ILE A 201 -7.44 9.86 -6.26
CA ILE A 201 -8.91 9.73 -6.25
C ILE A 201 -9.60 11.05 -5.90
N ILE A 202 -9.13 11.74 -4.85
CA ILE A 202 -9.72 13.04 -4.46
C ILE A 202 -9.46 14.10 -5.55
N ALA A 203 -8.25 14.12 -6.12
CA ALA A 203 -7.91 15.09 -7.17
C ALA A 203 -8.77 14.88 -8.44
N VAL A 204 -8.98 13.62 -8.86
CA VAL A 204 -9.83 13.35 -10.03
C VAL A 204 -11.30 13.68 -9.74
N LEU A 205 -11.77 13.46 -8.52
CA LEU A 205 -13.11 13.88 -8.11
C LEU A 205 -13.26 15.41 -8.21
N LEU A 206 -12.31 16.17 -7.67
CA LEU A 206 -12.31 17.64 -7.74
C LEU A 206 -12.20 18.13 -9.19
N TYR A 207 -11.38 17.48 -10.00
CA TYR A 207 -11.20 17.81 -11.41
C TYR A 207 -12.50 17.57 -12.22
N SER A 208 -13.17 16.42 -12.00
CA SER A 208 -14.47 16.10 -12.65
C SER A 208 -15.57 17.09 -12.29
N GLN A 209 -15.46 17.78 -11.15
CA GLN A 209 -16.42 18.82 -10.73
C GLN A 209 -15.98 20.24 -11.17
N GLY A 210 -14.93 20.38 -12.00
CA GLY A 210 -14.43 21.66 -12.49
C GLY A 210 -13.73 22.51 -11.41
N MET A 211 -13.45 21.98 -10.23
CA MET A 211 -12.88 22.75 -9.11
C MET A 211 -11.36 22.99 -9.24
N LEU A 212 -10.69 22.30 -10.15
CA LEU A 212 -9.25 22.46 -10.41
C LEU A 212 -8.94 23.27 -11.67
N GLY A 213 -9.96 23.78 -12.37
CA GLY A 213 -9.78 24.45 -13.66
C GLY A 213 -9.40 23.47 -14.77
N ASP A 214 -8.62 23.96 -15.76
CA ASP A 214 -8.28 23.19 -16.97
C ASP A 214 -7.10 22.22 -16.80
N THR A 215 -6.40 22.27 -15.65
CA THR A 215 -5.22 21.45 -15.40
C THR A 215 -5.43 20.51 -14.21
N PHE A 216 -5.10 19.22 -14.41
CA PHE A 216 -5.11 18.27 -13.31
C PHE A 216 -3.90 18.51 -12.41
N TYR A 217 -4.14 18.71 -11.12
CA TYR A 217 -3.10 18.77 -10.09
C TYR A 217 -3.68 18.33 -8.74
N VAL A 218 -2.81 17.98 -7.80
CA VAL A 218 -3.20 17.62 -6.43
C VAL A 218 -2.98 18.82 -5.52
N PRO A 219 -4.04 19.44 -4.97
CA PRO A 219 -3.93 20.56 -4.04
C PRO A 219 -3.18 20.16 -2.74
N LEU A 220 -2.41 21.09 -2.17
CA LEU A 220 -1.63 20.82 -0.95
C LEU A 220 -2.50 20.35 0.23
N TRP A 221 -3.72 20.87 0.38
CA TRP A 221 -4.61 20.43 1.45
C TRP A 221 -5.00 18.95 1.28
N VAL A 222 -5.15 18.45 0.04
CA VAL A 222 -5.39 17.03 -0.23
C VAL A 222 -4.19 16.20 0.19
N VAL A 223 -2.98 16.66 -0.13
CA VAL A 223 -1.74 15.99 0.29
C VAL A 223 -1.69 15.86 1.81
N LEU A 224 -1.89 16.97 2.52
CA LEU A 224 -1.81 17.00 3.98
C LEU A 224 -2.89 16.17 4.66
N THR A 225 -4.13 16.20 4.16
CA THR A 225 -5.24 15.41 4.74
C THR A 225 -5.06 13.92 4.50
N CYS A 226 -4.63 13.49 3.31
CA CYS A 226 -4.34 12.08 3.02
C CYS A 226 -3.16 11.57 3.87
N GLN A 227 -2.04 12.31 3.92
CA GLN A 227 -0.91 11.91 4.78
C GLN A 227 -1.31 11.82 6.25
N SER A 228 -2.15 12.76 6.73
CA SER A 228 -2.67 12.71 8.09
C SER A 228 -3.58 11.50 8.32
N ALA A 229 -4.48 11.19 7.40
CA ALA A 229 -5.38 10.04 7.49
C ALA A 229 -4.59 8.72 7.54
N LEU A 230 -3.63 8.54 6.63
CA LEU A 230 -2.75 7.37 6.59
C LEU A 230 -1.94 7.24 7.89
N ALA A 231 -1.32 8.33 8.35
CA ALA A 231 -0.51 8.34 9.56
C ALA A 231 -1.35 8.04 10.80
N LEU A 232 -2.54 8.63 10.92
CA LEU A 232 -3.49 8.33 12.00
C LEU A 232 -3.90 6.86 12.00
N GLY A 233 -4.22 6.29 10.82
CA GLY A 233 -4.50 4.86 10.70
C GLY A 233 -3.33 3.99 11.18
N THR A 234 -2.10 4.36 10.82
CA THR A 234 -0.88 3.65 11.22
C THR A 234 -0.71 3.62 12.75
N LEU A 235 -1.12 4.67 13.47
CA LEU A 235 -1.01 4.72 14.95
C LEU A 235 -1.82 3.63 15.65
N PHE A 236 -2.96 3.21 15.09
CA PHE A 236 -3.79 2.14 15.68
C PHE A 236 -3.18 0.75 15.47
N GLY A 237 -2.36 0.57 14.44
CA GLY A 237 -1.63 -0.66 14.13
C GLY A 237 -2.52 -1.84 13.73
N GLY A 238 -2.13 -2.56 12.69
CA GLY A 238 -2.78 -3.80 12.26
C GLY A 238 -2.24 -5.03 13.00
N TRP A 239 -2.41 -5.16 14.32
CA TRP A 239 -1.69 -6.14 15.15
C TRP A 239 -1.84 -7.59 14.71
N ARG A 240 -3.00 -7.99 14.18
CA ARG A 240 -3.20 -9.34 13.63
C ARG A 240 -2.32 -9.58 12.40
N ILE A 241 -2.22 -8.58 11.53
CA ILE A 241 -1.38 -8.63 10.32
C ILE A 241 0.09 -8.54 10.71
N VAL A 242 0.46 -7.66 11.66
CA VAL A 242 1.82 -7.58 12.25
C VAL A 242 2.28 -8.95 12.73
N HIS A 243 1.41 -9.67 13.47
CA HIS A 243 1.74 -11.02 13.95
C HIS A 243 1.93 -12.01 12.77
N THR A 244 1.10 -11.92 11.74
CA THR A 244 1.22 -12.80 10.56
C THR A 244 2.52 -12.55 9.82
N MET A 245 2.86 -11.31 9.52
CA MET A 245 4.05 -10.93 8.75
C MET A 245 5.34 -11.06 9.55
N GLY A 246 5.33 -10.61 10.81
CA GLY A 246 6.52 -10.55 11.63
C GLY A 246 6.94 -11.88 12.25
N SER A 247 6.02 -12.86 12.39
CA SER A 247 6.32 -14.10 13.12
C SER A 247 5.89 -15.38 12.42
N LYS A 248 4.89 -15.33 11.51
CA LYS A 248 4.40 -16.54 10.86
C LYS A 248 5.11 -16.90 9.56
N ILE A 249 5.74 -15.94 8.85
CA ILE A 249 6.45 -16.20 7.58
C ILE A 249 7.82 -16.83 7.85
N THR A 250 8.65 -16.12 8.62
CA THR A 250 9.98 -16.57 9.05
C THR A 250 10.37 -15.86 10.34
N ARG A 251 11.37 -16.39 11.06
CA ARG A 251 11.93 -15.71 12.23
C ARG A 251 13.04 -14.77 11.79
N LEU A 252 12.91 -13.50 12.12
CA LEU A 252 13.86 -12.46 11.80
C LEU A 252 14.77 -12.12 12.98
N ASN A 253 16.03 -11.81 12.68
CA ASN A 253 16.95 -11.09 13.57
C ASN A 253 17.14 -9.64 13.08
N PRO A 254 17.78 -8.73 13.86
CA PRO A 254 17.94 -7.33 13.47
C PRO A 254 18.61 -7.12 12.11
N MET A 255 19.64 -7.91 11.77
CA MET A 255 20.31 -7.83 10.46
C MET A 255 19.36 -8.20 9.32
N GLN A 256 18.57 -9.25 9.50
CA GLN A 256 17.57 -9.66 8.50
C GLN A 256 16.42 -8.64 8.38
N GLY A 257 15.97 -8.07 9.51
CA GLY A 257 15.00 -6.97 9.51
C GLY A 257 15.50 -5.78 8.71
N PHE A 258 16.72 -5.33 8.99
CA PHE A 258 17.40 -4.27 8.24
C PHE A 258 17.45 -4.56 6.73
N CYS A 259 17.85 -5.77 6.33
CA CYS A 259 17.94 -6.14 4.91
C CYS A 259 16.55 -6.20 4.24
N ALA A 260 15.53 -6.70 4.93
CA ALA A 260 14.17 -6.77 4.40
C ALA A 260 13.58 -5.36 4.21
N GLU A 261 13.71 -4.50 5.21
CA GLU A 261 13.25 -3.10 5.16
C GLU A 261 14.00 -2.30 4.09
N THR A 262 15.32 -2.46 3.99
CA THR A 262 16.15 -1.75 3.00
C THR A 262 15.79 -2.21 1.58
N GLY A 263 15.68 -3.52 1.32
CA GLY A 263 15.29 -4.05 0.02
C GLY A 263 13.88 -3.61 -0.38
N GLY A 264 12.96 -3.62 0.59
CA GLY A 264 11.62 -3.08 0.41
C GLY A 264 11.60 -1.58 0.10
N ALA A 265 12.34 -0.77 0.88
CA ALA A 265 12.43 0.68 0.69
C ALA A 265 12.98 1.05 -0.69
N LEU A 266 14.06 0.40 -1.13
CA LEU A 266 14.64 0.62 -2.46
C LEU A 266 13.62 0.32 -3.58
N THR A 267 12.84 -0.76 -3.43
CA THR A 267 11.77 -1.11 -4.36
C THR A 267 10.69 -0.03 -4.39
N LEU A 268 10.24 0.43 -3.21
CA LEU A 268 9.19 1.45 -3.10
C LEU A 268 9.65 2.80 -3.66
N PHE A 269 10.88 3.22 -3.37
CA PHE A 269 11.43 4.48 -3.88
C PHE A 269 11.50 4.47 -5.40
N GLY A 270 12.04 3.39 -5.99
CA GLY A 270 12.11 3.25 -7.44
C GLY A 270 10.71 3.28 -8.08
N ALA A 271 9.75 2.54 -7.53
CA ALA A 271 8.38 2.51 -8.02
C ALA A 271 7.69 3.88 -7.90
N THR A 272 7.87 4.56 -6.78
CA THR A 272 7.23 5.88 -6.52
C THR A 272 7.79 6.95 -7.47
N TRP A 273 9.10 6.97 -7.72
CA TRP A 273 9.70 7.91 -8.68
C TRP A 273 9.27 7.63 -10.12
N LEU A 274 9.04 6.36 -10.46
CA LEU A 274 8.50 5.98 -11.77
C LEU A 274 6.98 6.18 -11.89
N GLY A 275 6.33 6.64 -10.84
CA GLY A 275 4.87 6.82 -10.80
C GLY A 275 4.08 5.52 -10.86
N ILE A 276 4.68 4.40 -10.44
CA ILE A 276 4.05 3.08 -10.47
C ILE A 276 3.36 2.81 -9.14
N PRO A 277 2.03 2.67 -9.10
CA PRO A 277 1.33 2.26 -7.89
C PRO A 277 1.63 0.78 -7.59
N VAL A 278 2.44 0.54 -6.56
CA VAL A 278 2.78 -0.82 -6.12
C VAL A 278 2.08 -1.18 -4.81
N SER A 279 2.08 -2.46 -4.49
CA SER A 279 1.67 -2.96 -3.19
C SER A 279 2.85 -2.98 -2.22
N THR A 280 2.78 -2.15 -1.22
CA THR A 280 3.76 -2.11 -0.12
C THR A 280 3.75 -3.43 0.66
N THR A 281 2.55 -4.02 0.88
CA THR A 281 2.39 -5.34 1.52
C THR A 281 3.09 -6.45 0.74
N HIS A 282 2.95 -6.50 -0.59
CA HIS A 282 3.61 -7.50 -1.43
C HIS A 282 5.12 -7.32 -1.40
N THR A 283 5.59 -6.07 -1.50
CA THR A 283 7.01 -5.73 -1.51
C THR A 283 7.71 -6.21 -0.24
N ILE A 284 7.19 -5.84 0.94
CA ILE A 284 7.81 -6.24 2.21
C ILE A 284 7.67 -7.74 2.49
N THR A 285 6.54 -8.35 2.10
CA THR A 285 6.36 -9.79 2.22
C THR A 285 7.39 -10.54 1.37
N GLY A 286 7.59 -10.11 0.13
CA GLY A 286 8.64 -10.63 -0.74
C GLY A 286 10.03 -10.50 -0.11
N ALA A 287 10.35 -9.31 0.43
CA ALA A 287 11.61 -9.07 1.13
C ALA A 287 11.81 -9.95 2.36
N ILE A 288 10.77 -10.15 3.20
CA ILE A 288 10.80 -11.05 4.36
C ILE A 288 11.04 -12.50 3.94
N ILE A 289 10.41 -12.95 2.85
CA ILE A 289 10.65 -14.28 2.27
C ILE A 289 12.08 -14.39 1.75
N GLY A 290 12.59 -13.36 1.08
CA GLY A 290 13.95 -13.30 0.54
C GLY A 290 15.03 -13.45 1.61
N VAL A 291 14.93 -12.70 2.71
CA VAL A 291 15.89 -12.83 3.84
C VAL A 291 15.77 -14.18 4.55
N GLY A 292 14.56 -14.75 4.62
CA GLY A 292 14.34 -16.09 5.16
C GLY A 292 15.00 -17.16 4.29
N ALA A 293 14.80 -17.09 2.97
CA ALA A 293 15.34 -18.03 1.98
C ALA A 293 16.87 -17.94 1.89
N ALA A 294 17.47 -16.74 2.04
CA ALA A 294 18.92 -16.55 2.09
C ALA A 294 19.59 -17.34 3.22
N ARG A 295 18.92 -17.56 4.33
CA ARG A 295 19.42 -18.40 5.41
C ARG A 295 19.32 -19.90 5.07
N ARG A 296 18.13 -20.34 4.70
CA ARG A 296 17.79 -21.65 4.15
C ARG A 296 16.35 -21.62 3.63
N VAL A 297 16.08 -22.28 2.53
CA VAL A 297 14.73 -22.34 1.93
C VAL A 297 13.68 -22.88 2.91
N SER A 298 14.06 -23.85 3.75
CA SER A 298 13.20 -24.44 4.79
C SER A 298 12.93 -23.53 6.01
N ALA A 299 13.59 -22.37 6.12
CA ALA A 299 13.29 -21.39 7.17
C ALA A 299 12.02 -20.59 6.89
N VAL A 300 11.57 -20.59 5.63
CA VAL A 300 10.31 -19.96 5.22
C VAL A 300 9.16 -20.94 5.40
N ARG A 301 8.09 -20.50 6.05
CA ARG A 301 6.85 -21.27 6.16
C ARG A 301 6.01 -21.10 4.88
N TRP A 302 6.32 -21.89 3.87
CA TRP A 302 5.71 -21.82 2.54
C TRP A 302 4.18 -21.95 2.52
N GLY A 303 3.59 -22.66 3.48
CA GLY A 303 2.14 -22.74 3.64
C GLY A 303 1.52 -21.36 3.93
N VAL A 304 2.17 -20.55 4.78
CA VAL A 304 1.74 -19.19 5.07
C VAL A 304 1.98 -18.28 3.85
N ALA A 305 3.14 -18.38 3.21
CA ALA A 305 3.45 -17.62 2.00
C ALA A 305 2.41 -17.90 0.90
N LYS A 306 2.06 -19.18 0.68
CA LYS A 306 1.02 -19.55 -0.29
C LYS A 306 -0.34 -18.94 0.03
N SER A 307 -0.78 -18.98 1.29
CA SER A 307 -2.07 -18.38 1.69
C SER A 307 -2.11 -16.87 1.46
N ILE A 308 -0.97 -16.18 1.67
CA ILE A 308 -0.83 -14.74 1.38
C ILE A 308 -0.92 -14.49 -0.13
N VAL A 309 -0.22 -15.26 -0.95
CA VAL A 309 -0.28 -15.14 -2.43
C VAL A 309 -1.70 -15.40 -2.96
N VAL A 310 -2.42 -16.39 -2.40
CA VAL A 310 -3.84 -16.62 -2.75
C VAL A 310 -4.68 -15.38 -2.43
N ALA A 311 -4.50 -14.76 -1.26
CA ALA A 311 -5.20 -13.53 -0.90
C ALA A 311 -4.90 -12.39 -1.88
N TRP A 312 -3.66 -12.27 -2.37
CA TRP A 312 -3.28 -11.28 -3.37
C TRP A 312 -4.05 -11.44 -4.68
N VAL A 313 -4.14 -12.69 -5.17
CA VAL A 313 -4.88 -13.00 -6.42
C VAL A 313 -6.38 -12.73 -6.27
N VAL A 314 -6.95 -13.07 -5.10
CA VAL A 314 -8.38 -12.92 -4.84
C VAL A 314 -8.79 -11.45 -4.62
N THR A 315 -7.88 -10.58 -4.17
CA THR A 315 -8.20 -9.19 -3.81
C THR A 315 -8.82 -8.40 -4.97
N LEU A 316 -8.17 -8.41 -6.16
CA LEU A 316 -8.67 -7.66 -7.32
C LEU A 316 -10.09 -8.10 -7.76
N PRO A 317 -10.36 -9.40 -8.02
CA PRO A 317 -11.70 -9.83 -8.44
C PRO A 317 -12.76 -9.66 -7.35
N ALA A 318 -12.40 -9.88 -6.07
CA ALA A 318 -13.36 -9.71 -4.98
C ALA A 318 -13.79 -8.26 -4.81
N THR A 319 -12.85 -7.32 -4.83
CA THR A 319 -13.16 -5.89 -4.72
C THR A 319 -13.87 -5.37 -5.96
N ALA A 320 -13.54 -5.87 -7.15
CA ALA A 320 -14.27 -5.54 -8.38
C ALA A 320 -15.72 -6.00 -8.31
N ALA A 321 -15.99 -7.22 -7.82
CA ALA A 321 -17.35 -7.73 -7.66
C ALA A 321 -18.15 -6.91 -6.63
N ILE A 322 -17.56 -6.57 -5.47
CA ILE A 322 -18.22 -5.75 -4.45
C ILE A 322 -18.53 -4.35 -5.00
N ALA A 323 -17.56 -3.72 -5.68
CA ALA A 323 -17.74 -2.40 -6.25
C ALA A 323 -18.80 -2.39 -7.37
N ALA A 324 -18.79 -3.38 -8.26
CA ALA A 324 -19.83 -3.53 -9.28
C ALA A 324 -21.23 -3.67 -8.65
N ALA A 325 -21.37 -4.54 -7.65
CA ALA A 325 -22.63 -4.70 -6.93
C ALA A 325 -23.07 -3.39 -6.25
N THR A 326 -22.14 -2.66 -5.61
CA THR A 326 -22.43 -1.35 -5.00
C THR A 326 -22.89 -0.34 -6.04
N TYR A 327 -22.23 -0.29 -7.20
CA TYR A 327 -22.62 0.59 -8.30
C TYR A 327 -24.06 0.32 -8.78
N TRP A 328 -24.42 -0.95 -8.99
CA TRP A 328 -25.77 -1.33 -9.38
C TRP A 328 -26.82 -0.97 -8.32
N LEU A 329 -26.50 -1.17 -7.03
CA LEU A 329 -27.41 -0.81 -5.94
C LEU A 329 -27.66 0.71 -5.88
N THR A 330 -26.64 1.53 -6.08
CA THR A 330 -26.83 3.00 -6.12
C THR A 330 -27.66 3.45 -7.31
N HIS A 331 -27.63 2.71 -8.44
CA HIS A 331 -28.43 3.01 -9.63
C HIS A 331 -29.89 2.56 -9.52
N LEU A 332 -30.17 1.52 -8.71
CA LEU A 332 -31.53 1.04 -8.46
C LEU A 332 -32.27 1.88 -7.41
N ALA A 333 -31.52 2.61 -6.58
CA ALA A 333 -32.07 3.42 -5.48
C ALA A 333 -32.27 4.90 -5.84
N GLY A 334 -31.81 5.35 -7.00
CA GLY A 334 -31.98 6.71 -7.55
C GLY A 334 -32.72 6.71 -8.86
#